data_ad19faca5233dbf403891dd91c266ffe
#
_entry.id   ad19faca5233dbf403891dd91c266ffe
#
_cell.length_a   1.000
_cell.length_b   1.000
_cell.length_c   1.000
_cell.angle_alpha   90.00
_cell.angle_beta   90.00
_cell.angle_gamma   90.00
#
_symmetry.space_group_name_H-M   'P 1'
#
loop_
_entity.id
_entity.type
_entity.pdbx_description
1 polymer ?
#
loop_
_entity_poly.entity_id
_entity_poly.type
_entity_poly.pdbx_seq_one_letter_code
_entity_poly.pdbx_strand_id
1 'polypeptide(L)'
;MPTPGQSSSPNRRLRVSLSAGSTFLSFSFLATVASPAIVQAQEQTPGLLPGLEVTADWLGPPTEESERTYSGARTVVEEEEFQETGALNLEDALRPVPGVTVLDETGTGILPNIGVRGLNPLRSERLQILLDGYPIAIGPYSNVGVSLFPVTLPSLEVVDIVRGGASVHYGPNNVGGVVNFVTKPIPAETSQTLRERVTIAEETGNVFTDTYYRVGGRATDKLDLQFQANVQRGDGFRDHSDTEVDNLILDARYYLNDQHELASQLQYYRVDAELPGALTPQAYEQDRTQSQRPYDGYEADMSRATFTWTYTPTDNMEFQWRNFVHDADRTFFFGQNLSGTGHWADPGLDSTHVADSPRLFTALGTEPRLAIRHGRHDITLGARFVSEDVEFDVNRLELSSGNRSVARDWHLDTRAMAFYVSDTVSFLDDRLTVTPGLRYEDVDMDFRDNLSGNTEENNAEELLPGLTVGYQASDDLFVFANSQRSLVPVQIAQTTREGAVANETAWNHELGARLQVTPDLFSSATLFRIDYEDQIQFNRSTSRFENLGETRHQGIELANRWNVNSQWELGLGYTFLDTEQLSGDNKGNELPNAPTHKVSADAVYSYQAWDASV
;
A
#
# COMPACT_ATOMS: atom_id res chain seq x y z
N MET A 1 -7.63 -9.98 41.07
CA MET A 1 -6.18 -9.95 40.84
C MET A 1 -5.86 -8.54 40.40
N PRO A 2 -4.83 -7.83 40.87
CA PRO A 2 -4.63 -6.43 40.54
C PRO A 2 -4.01 -6.31 39.16
N THR A 3 -4.53 -5.39 38.35
CA THR A 3 -3.99 -4.91 37.09
C THR A 3 -2.53 -4.48 37.26
N PRO A 4 -1.61 -4.79 36.32
CA PRO A 4 -0.23 -4.30 36.38
C PRO A 4 -0.19 -2.78 36.07
N GLY A 5 0.30 -2.04 37.06
CA GLY A 5 0.48 -0.59 36.95
C GLY A 5 1.58 -0.24 35.96
N GLN A 6 1.37 0.87 35.29
CA GLN A 6 2.33 1.57 34.45
C GLN A 6 3.72 1.64 35.07
N SER A 7 4.71 1.00 34.46
CA SER A 7 6.11 1.13 34.83
C SER A 7 6.79 2.17 33.95
N SER A 8 7.09 3.33 34.55
CA SER A 8 7.96 4.36 33.96
C SER A 8 9.34 3.80 33.68
N SER A 9 9.79 3.82 32.44
CA SER A 9 11.18 3.55 32.07
C SER A 9 12.06 4.76 32.39
N PRO A 10 13.23 4.57 33.00
CA PRO A 10 14.21 5.63 33.17
C PRO A 10 15.29 5.51 32.09
N ASN A 11 15.15 6.23 30.99
CA ASN A 11 16.22 6.79 30.17
C ASN A 11 15.60 7.41 28.90
N ARG A 12 14.91 8.54 29.09
CA ARG A 12 14.56 9.41 27.97
C ARG A 12 15.73 10.37 27.73
N ARG A 13 16.42 10.21 26.61
CA ARG A 13 17.14 11.33 25.99
C ARG A 13 16.11 12.41 25.66
N LEU A 14 16.43 13.66 25.98
CA LEU A 14 15.57 14.82 25.75
C LEU A 14 15.14 14.87 24.27
N ARG A 15 13.94 14.39 23.98
CA ARG A 15 13.22 14.81 22.79
C ARG A 15 12.38 16.01 23.21
N VAL A 16 12.45 17.08 22.45
CA VAL A 16 11.55 18.23 22.59
C VAL A 16 10.18 17.76 22.10
N SER A 17 9.39 17.19 23.01
CA SER A 17 7.97 17.00 22.77
C SER A 17 7.26 18.30 23.13
N LEU A 18 6.63 18.92 22.16
CA LEU A 18 5.57 19.89 22.43
C LEU A 18 4.40 19.14 23.05
N SER A 19 4.40 19.03 24.38
CA SER A 19 3.24 18.58 25.14
C SER A 19 2.18 19.68 25.09
N ALA A 20 1.20 19.53 24.19
CA ALA A 20 -0.06 20.24 24.31
C ALA A 20 -0.78 19.68 25.54
N GLY A 21 -0.86 20.47 26.60
CA GLY A 21 -1.62 20.13 27.80
C GLY A 21 -3.09 19.90 27.42
N SER A 22 -3.59 18.72 27.76
CA SER A 22 -4.98 18.34 27.60
C SER A 22 -5.87 19.17 28.52
N THR A 23 -6.47 20.22 27.96
CA THR A 23 -7.63 20.88 28.53
C THR A 23 -8.85 20.37 27.79
N PHE A 24 -9.62 19.50 28.42
CA PHE A 24 -10.90 19.02 27.90
C PHE A 24 -11.88 20.20 27.85
N LEU A 25 -12.20 20.66 26.65
CA LEU A 25 -13.33 21.50 26.37
C LEU A 25 -14.51 20.59 25.97
N SER A 26 -15.48 20.48 26.90
CA SER A 26 -16.75 19.82 26.62
C SER A 26 -17.58 20.74 25.70
N PHE A 27 -17.73 20.36 24.44
CA PHE A 27 -18.68 20.97 23.53
C PHE A 27 -19.94 20.13 23.47
N SER A 28 -21.04 20.69 24.00
CA SER A 28 -22.39 20.14 23.74
C SER A 28 -22.83 20.62 22.35
N PHE A 29 -22.94 19.70 21.39
CA PHE A 29 -23.48 20.01 20.07
C PHE A 29 -25.00 19.78 20.06
N LEU A 30 -25.74 20.88 19.84
CA LEU A 30 -27.12 20.81 19.39
C LEU A 30 -27.12 20.42 17.90
N ALA A 31 -27.64 19.25 17.57
CA ALA A 31 -27.82 18.83 16.19
C ALA A 31 -28.95 19.64 15.54
N THR A 32 -28.61 20.57 14.68
CA THR A 32 -29.56 21.17 13.73
C THR A 32 -29.59 20.27 12.47
N VAL A 33 -30.69 19.58 12.27
CA VAL A 33 -30.94 18.81 11.04
C VAL A 33 -31.11 19.83 9.90
N ALA A 34 -30.12 19.92 9.02
CA ALA A 34 -30.23 20.65 7.78
C ALA A 34 -30.86 19.71 6.72
N SER A 35 -31.95 20.15 6.14
CA SER A 35 -32.62 19.45 5.02
C SER A 35 -31.69 19.32 3.81
N PRO A 36 -31.72 18.21 3.08
CA PRO A 36 -30.89 18.04 1.88
C PRO A 36 -31.32 19.05 0.81
N ALA A 37 -30.39 19.88 0.38
CA ALA A 37 -30.56 20.68 -0.84
C ALA A 37 -30.44 19.70 -2.05
N ILE A 38 -31.48 19.66 -2.85
CA ILE A 38 -31.50 18.92 -4.12
C ILE A 38 -30.45 19.58 -5.03
N VAL A 39 -29.35 18.89 -5.25
CA VAL A 39 -28.37 19.26 -6.29
C VAL A 39 -29.00 18.88 -7.62
N GLN A 40 -29.44 19.86 -8.39
CA GLN A 40 -29.77 19.69 -9.81
C GLN A 40 -28.45 19.41 -10.54
N ALA A 41 -28.37 18.23 -11.14
CA ALA A 41 -27.32 17.92 -12.11
C ALA A 41 -27.31 18.98 -13.22
N GLN A 42 -26.26 19.76 -13.33
CA GLN A 42 -26.02 20.60 -14.49
C GLN A 42 -25.62 19.69 -15.64
N GLU A 43 -26.40 19.71 -16.72
CA GLU A 43 -26.04 19.12 -18.00
C GLU A 43 -24.66 19.67 -18.42
N GLN A 44 -23.67 18.77 -18.44
CA GLN A 44 -22.36 19.07 -19.01
C GLN A 44 -22.53 19.29 -20.52
N THR A 45 -22.30 20.49 -20.96
CA THR A 45 -22.12 20.80 -22.38
C THR A 45 -20.98 19.93 -22.90
N PRO A 46 -21.07 19.29 -24.08
CA PRO A 46 -19.93 18.59 -24.66
C PRO A 46 -18.85 19.61 -24.98
N GLY A 47 -17.99 19.87 -24.04
CA GLY A 47 -16.79 20.68 -24.19
C GLY A 47 -15.67 19.79 -24.68
N LEU A 48 -14.96 20.27 -25.70
CA LEU A 48 -13.68 19.80 -26.21
C LEU A 48 -12.96 18.88 -25.21
N LEU A 49 -12.52 17.72 -25.72
CA LEU A 49 -11.60 16.81 -24.99
C LEU A 49 -10.56 17.68 -24.28
N PRO A 50 -10.34 17.53 -22.96
CA PRO A 50 -9.25 18.23 -22.30
C PRO A 50 -8.00 17.91 -23.10
N GLY A 51 -7.26 18.94 -23.52
CA GLY A 51 -6.00 18.74 -24.20
C GLY A 51 -5.16 17.82 -23.33
N LEU A 52 -4.58 16.78 -23.92
CA LEU A 52 -3.74 15.80 -23.24
C LEU A 52 -2.71 16.57 -22.42
N GLU A 53 -2.88 16.60 -21.11
CA GLU A 53 -1.99 17.32 -20.19
C GLU A 53 -0.71 16.51 -20.04
N VAL A 54 0.44 17.13 -20.31
CA VAL A 54 1.74 16.49 -20.07
C VAL A 54 1.93 16.44 -18.58
N THR A 55 2.10 15.25 -18.01
CA THR A 55 2.38 15.08 -16.58
C THR A 55 3.65 14.25 -16.39
N ALA A 56 4.47 14.64 -15.42
CA ALA A 56 5.62 13.87 -15.00
C ALA A 56 5.23 12.68 -14.12
N ASP A 57 3.97 12.54 -13.75
CA ASP A 57 3.45 11.33 -13.10
C ASP A 57 3.10 10.29 -14.16
N TRP A 58 3.77 9.14 -14.10
CA TRP A 58 3.61 8.06 -15.08
C TRP A 58 2.19 7.49 -15.15
N LEU A 59 1.54 7.31 -14.00
CA LEU A 59 0.17 6.79 -13.98
C LEU A 59 -0.85 7.84 -14.41
N GLY A 60 -0.52 9.12 -14.27
CA GLY A 60 -1.47 10.22 -14.49
C GLY A 60 -2.64 10.15 -13.50
N PRO A 61 -3.69 10.95 -13.71
CA PRO A 61 -4.87 10.90 -12.86
C PRO A 61 -5.54 9.52 -12.92
N PRO A 62 -5.89 8.90 -11.77
CA PRO A 62 -6.58 7.61 -11.74
C PRO A 62 -8.06 7.81 -12.07
N THR A 63 -8.40 7.64 -13.34
CA THR A 63 -9.76 7.76 -13.87
C THR A 63 -10.11 6.51 -14.68
N GLU A 64 -11.41 6.27 -14.90
CA GLU A 64 -11.87 5.18 -15.77
C GLU A 64 -11.24 5.23 -17.16
N GLU A 65 -11.09 6.44 -17.75
CA GLU A 65 -10.42 6.61 -19.05
C GLU A 65 -8.95 6.21 -19.01
N SER A 66 -8.24 6.57 -17.93
CA SER A 66 -6.85 6.17 -17.74
C SER A 66 -6.70 4.66 -17.52
N GLU A 67 -7.66 4.00 -16.87
CA GLU A 67 -7.73 2.54 -16.78
C GLU A 67 -7.88 1.93 -18.18
N ARG A 68 -8.82 2.45 -18.98
CA ARG A 68 -9.16 1.91 -20.33
C ARG A 68 -8.00 1.96 -21.31
N THR A 69 -7.16 2.99 -21.24
CA THR A 69 -6.08 3.26 -22.21
C THR A 69 -4.67 2.91 -21.69
N TYR A 70 -4.54 2.45 -20.45
CA TYR A 70 -3.24 2.06 -19.89
C TYR A 70 -2.67 0.81 -20.56
N SER A 71 -1.38 0.84 -20.92
CA SER A 71 -0.69 -0.26 -21.63
C SER A 71 -0.16 -1.34 -20.66
N GLY A 72 -1.01 -1.84 -19.76
CA GLY A 72 -0.75 -2.86 -18.74
C GLY A 72 -2.04 -3.23 -18.00
N ALA A 73 -2.01 -4.15 -17.06
CA ALA A 73 -3.16 -4.47 -16.23
C ALA A 73 -3.31 -3.41 -15.14
N ARG A 74 -4.31 -2.54 -15.26
CA ARG A 74 -4.67 -1.50 -14.28
C ARG A 74 -6.11 -1.64 -13.86
N THR A 75 -6.41 -1.36 -12.61
CA THR A 75 -7.75 -1.25 -12.06
C THR A 75 -7.80 -0.04 -11.13
N VAL A 76 -8.80 0.79 -11.32
CA VAL A 76 -9.09 1.97 -10.49
C VAL A 76 -10.33 1.64 -9.67
N VAL A 77 -10.24 1.69 -8.33
CA VAL A 77 -11.38 1.47 -7.42
C VAL A 77 -11.69 2.81 -6.75
N GLU A 78 -12.82 3.39 -7.07
CA GLU A 78 -13.22 4.72 -6.59
C GLU A 78 -13.90 4.66 -5.21
N GLU A 79 -13.93 5.77 -4.48
CA GLU A 79 -14.61 5.85 -3.16
C GLU A 79 -16.06 5.37 -3.24
N GLU A 80 -16.76 5.69 -4.32
CA GLU A 80 -18.14 5.33 -4.53
C GLU A 80 -18.35 3.80 -4.53
N GLU A 81 -17.45 3.04 -5.17
CA GLU A 81 -17.52 1.57 -5.24
C GLU A 81 -17.38 0.92 -3.85
N PHE A 82 -16.41 1.37 -3.02
CA PHE A 82 -16.28 0.77 -1.69
C PHE A 82 -17.29 1.33 -0.66
N GLN A 83 -17.95 2.45 -0.92
CA GLN A 83 -19.10 2.89 -0.13
C GLN A 83 -20.36 2.09 -0.48
N GLU A 84 -20.66 1.87 -1.77
CA GLU A 84 -21.81 1.11 -2.26
C GLU A 84 -21.73 -0.36 -1.85
N THR A 85 -20.53 -0.95 -1.88
CA THR A 85 -20.30 -2.33 -1.42
C THR A 85 -20.26 -2.45 0.12
N GLY A 86 -20.27 -1.33 0.85
CA GLY A 86 -20.23 -1.33 2.31
C GLY A 86 -18.90 -1.82 2.88
N ALA A 87 -17.81 -1.69 2.15
CA ALA A 87 -16.48 -2.15 2.57
C ALA A 87 -16.10 -1.58 3.95
N LEU A 88 -15.68 -2.45 4.87
CA LEU A 88 -15.25 -2.08 6.21
C LEU A 88 -13.75 -1.77 6.27
N ASN A 89 -12.99 -2.44 5.42
CA ASN A 89 -11.53 -2.33 5.35
C ASN A 89 -11.04 -2.52 3.90
N LEU A 90 -9.72 -2.51 3.69
CA LEU A 90 -9.12 -2.71 2.38
C LEU A 90 -9.31 -4.13 1.82
N GLU A 91 -9.46 -5.14 2.65
CA GLU A 91 -9.74 -6.50 2.19
C GLU A 91 -11.08 -6.53 1.44
N ASP A 92 -12.10 -5.90 2.01
CA ASP A 92 -13.41 -5.81 1.38
C ASP A 92 -13.36 -4.97 0.10
N ALA A 93 -12.72 -3.79 0.16
CA ALA A 93 -12.62 -2.87 -0.97
C ALA A 93 -11.88 -3.46 -2.19
N LEU A 94 -10.86 -4.29 -1.95
CA LEU A 94 -10.04 -4.86 -3.01
C LEU A 94 -10.40 -6.32 -3.37
N ARG A 95 -11.35 -6.92 -2.69
CA ARG A 95 -11.82 -8.30 -2.96
C ARG A 95 -12.28 -8.51 -4.40
N PRO A 96 -12.99 -7.57 -5.06
CA PRO A 96 -13.42 -7.71 -6.45
C PRO A 96 -12.28 -7.70 -7.46
N VAL A 97 -11.12 -7.13 -7.13
CA VAL A 97 -10.03 -6.91 -8.08
C VAL A 97 -9.38 -8.26 -8.48
N PRO A 98 -9.36 -8.61 -9.78
CA PRO A 98 -8.74 -9.84 -10.25
C PRO A 98 -7.24 -9.87 -9.94
N GLY A 99 -6.72 -11.05 -9.58
CA GLY A 99 -5.30 -11.25 -9.29
C GLY A 99 -4.82 -10.67 -7.96
N VAL A 100 -5.63 -9.87 -7.26
CA VAL A 100 -5.29 -9.27 -5.97
C VAL A 100 -5.84 -10.11 -4.82
N THR A 101 -5.03 -10.34 -3.80
CA THR A 101 -5.43 -10.98 -2.53
C THR A 101 -5.05 -10.08 -1.38
N VAL A 102 -5.99 -9.77 -0.50
CA VAL A 102 -5.73 -9.03 0.73
C VAL A 102 -6.06 -9.93 1.91
N LEU A 103 -5.18 -9.96 2.89
CA LEU A 103 -5.36 -10.69 4.14
C LEU A 103 -5.16 -9.72 5.29
N ASP A 104 -6.19 -9.49 6.09
CA ASP A 104 -6.10 -8.70 7.30
C ASP A 104 -5.63 -9.58 8.48
N GLU A 105 -4.52 -9.20 9.12
CA GLU A 105 -3.99 -9.94 10.29
C GLU A 105 -4.73 -9.63 11.59
N THR A 106 -5.39 -8.49 11.65
CA THR A 106 -5.91 -7.93 12.90
C THR A 106 -7.41 -8.07 13.06
N GLY A 107 -8.13 -8.15 11.94
CA GLY A 107 -9.59 -8.10 11.91
C GLY A 107 -10.15 -6.67 11.99
N THR A 108 -9.30 -5.66 12.10
CA THR A 108 -9.67 -4.23 12.18
C THR A 108 -9.11 -3.40 11.02
N GLY A 109 -8.38 -4.04 10.09
CA GLY A 109 -7.91 -3.42 8.85
C GLY A 109 -6.61 -2.63 8.97
N ILE A 110 -5.96 -2.60 10.12
CA ILE A 110 -4.76 -1.77 10.36
C ILE A 110 -3.46 -2.32 9.75
N LEU A 111 -3.41 -3.61 9.45
CA LEU A 111 -2.24 -4.29 8.86
C LEU A 111 -2.66 -5.20 7.70
N PRO A 112 -3.08 -4.64 6.57
CA PRO A 112 -3.42 -5.43 5.39
C PRO A 112 -2.17 -6.02 4.75
N ASN A 113 -2.23 -7.30 4.38
CA ASN A 113 -1.22 -7.98 3.60
C ASN A 113 -1.75 -8.13 2.17
N ILE A 114 -1.16 -7.41 1.22
CA ILE A 114 -1.60 -7.36 -0.17
C ILE A 114 -0.66 -8.22 -1.02
N GLY A 115 -1.21 -9.20 -1.71
CA GLY A 115 -0.51 -10.02 -2.70
C GLY A 115 -1.14 -9.90 -4.08
N VAL A 116 -0.33 -10.07 -5.12
CA VAL A 116 -0.77 -10.03 -6.51
C VAL A 116 -0.24 -11.26 -7.23
N ARG A 117 -1.11 -11.92 -8.02
CA ARG A 117 -0.73 -13.06 -8.89
C ARG A 117 0.00 -14.19 -8.17
N GLY A 118 -0.44 -14.51 -6.95
CA GLY A 118 0.12 -15.59 -6.13
C GLY A 118 1.48 -15.28 -5.50
N LEU A 119 1.97 -14.06 -5.61
CA LEU A 119 3.09 -13.60 -4.78
C LEU A 119 2.63 -13.56 -3.32
N ASN A 120 3.51 -14.02 -2.43
CA ASN A 120 3.19 -14.09 -1.01
C ASN A 120 2.71 -12.72 -0.48
N PRO A 121 1.48 -12.61 0.03
CA PRO A 121 0.92 -11.34 0.49
C PRO A 121 1.59 -10.82 1.77
N LEU A 122 2.29 -11.66 2.53
CA LEU A 122 2.87 -11.29 3.82
C LEU A 122 3.66 -9.98 3.73
N ARG A 123 3.21 -8.99 4.52
CA ARG A 123 3.78 -7.64 4.57
C ARG A 123 3.83 -6.92 3.22
N SER A 124 3.12 -7.40 2.20
CA SER A 124 3.09 -6.79 0.86
C SER A 124 4.49 -6.58 0.22
N GLU A 125 5.47 -7.41 0.58
CA GLU A 125 6.91 -7.22 0.28
C GLU A 125 7.25 -7.20 -1.22
N ARG A 126 6.34 -7.63 -2.08
CA ARG A 126 6.55 -7.71 -3.54
C ARG A 126 5.76 -6.65 -4.31
N LEU A 127 5.23 -5.66 -3.58
CA LEU A 127 4.45 -4.55 -4.11
C LEU A 127 5.06 -3.22 -3.70
N GLN A 128 5.06 -2.27 -4.62
CA GLN A 128 5.27 -0.87 -4.26
C GLN A 128 3.95 -0.27 -3.77
N ILE A 129 3.88 0.03 -2.49
CA ILE A 129 2.71 0.67 -1.90
C ILE A 129 2.97 2.17 -1.77
N LEU A 130 2.08 2.98 -2.34
CA LEU A 130 2.18 4.43 -2.38
C LEU A 130 0.97 5.10 -1.72
N LEU A 131 1.17 6.29 -1.18
CA LEU A 131 0.13 7.25 -0.80
C LEU A 131 0.42 8.56 -1.54
N ASP A 132 -0.52 8.98 -2.41
CA ASP A 132 -0.38 10.14 -3.29
C ASP A 132 0.92 10.08 -4.14
N GLY A 133 1.25 8.87 -4.60
CA GLY A 133 2.42 8.60 -5.43
C GLY A 133 3.76 8.56 -4.68
N TYR A 134 3.78 8.68 -3.35
CA TYR A 134 4.98 8.57 -2.52
C TYR A 134 5.00 7.23 -1.76
N PRO A 135 6.16 6.57 -1.59
CA PRO A 135 6.23 5.32 -0.86
C PRO A 135 5.79 5.49 0.60
N ILE A 136 5.00 4.51 1.11
CA ILE A 136 4.61 4.45 2.52
C ILE A 136 5.40 3.40 3.30
N ALA A 137 6.13 2.52 2.63
CA ALA A 137 7.04 1.62 3.31
C ALA A 137 8.02 2.44 4.16
N ILE A 138 8.16 2.07 5.43
CA ILE A 138 8.95 2.82 6.42
C ILE A 138 10.43 2.83 6.11
N GLY A 139 10.93 1.83 5.36
CA GLY A 139 12.24 1.81 4.71
C GLY A 139 12.06 1.35 3.27
N PRO A 140 11.82 2.26 2.28
CA PRO A 140 11.49 1.90 0.91
C PRO A 140 12.43 0.93 0.21
N TYR A 141 13.67 0.85 0.65
CA TYR A 141 14.68 -0.08 0.13
C TYR A 141 15.05 -1.19 1.13
N SER A 142 15.25 -0.84 2.40
CA SER A 142 15.74 -1.75 3.42
C SER A 142 14.67 -2.58 4.10
N ASN A 143 13.45 -2.06 4.20
CA ASN A 143 12.31 -2.74 4.81
C ASN A 143 11.02 -2.37 4.08
N VAL A 144 10.91 -2.87 2.86
CA VAL A 144 9.79 -2.58 1.94
C VAL A 144 8.47 -3.15 2.41
N GLY A 145 8.51 -4.17 3.27
CA GLY A 145 7.30 -4.76 3.84
C GLY A 145 6.49 -3.76 4.64
N VAL A 146 5.17 -3.77 4.43
CA VAL A 146 4.24 -2.90 5.14
C VAL A 146 4.05 -3.40 6.57
N SER A 147 4.92 -2.98 7.46
CA SER A 147 4.80 -3.24 8.90
C SER A 147 4.24 -2.05 9.70
N LEU A 148 3.90 -0.99 9.01
CA LEU A 148 3.09 0.16 9.42
C LEU A 148 2.31 0.61 8.20
N PHE A 149 0.99 0.70 8.32
CA PHE A 149 0.10 1.06 7.21
C PHE A 149 -0.71 2.32 7.56
N PRO A 150 -0.19 3.52 7.23
CA PRO A 150 -0.78 4.79 7.64
C PRO A 150 -1.90 5.26 6.70
N VAL A 151 -2.76 4.34 6.28
CA VAL A 151 -3.88 4.62 5.36
C VAL A 151 -5.18 4.17 6.00
N THR A 152 -6.17 5.05 5.99
CA THR A 152 -7.53 4.75 6.46
C THR A 152 -8.53 4.94 5.32
N LEU A 153 -9.43 3.99 5.15
CA LEU A 153 -10.36 3.96 4.02
C LEU A 153 -11.18 5.25 3.85
N PRO A 154 -11.68 5.93 4.92
CA PRO A 154 -12.40 7.18 4.79
C PRO A 154 -11.63 8.35 4.21
N SER A 155 -10.30 8.33 4.26
CA SER A 155 -9.45 9.41 3.72
C SER A 155 -9.19 9.30 2.22
N LEU A 156 -9.54 8.15 1.62
CA LEU A 156 -9.25 7.86 0.22
C LEU A 156 -10.34 8.34 -0.73
N GLU A 157 -9.93 8.79 -1.90
CA GLU A 157 -10.75 9.03 -3.09
C GLU A 157 -10.70 7.82 -4.03
N VAL A 158 -9.49 7.25 -4.21
CA VAL A 158 -9.24 6.20 -5.18
C VAL A 158 -8.16 5.25 -4.67
N VAL A 159 -8.27 3.98 -5.02
CA VAL A 159 -7.17 3.00 -4.98
C VAL A 159 -6.81 2.62 -6.41
N ASP A 160 -5.62 2.99 -6.84
CA ASP A 160 -5.11 2.75 -8.20
C ASP A 160 -4.12 1.58 -8.19
N ILE A 161 -4.46 0.50 -8.89
CA ILE A 161 -3.75 -0.76 -8.83
C ILE A 161 -3.21 -1.12 -10.21
N VAL A 162 -1.88 -1.08 -10.35
CA VAL A 162 -1.17 -1.63 -11.50
C VAL A 162 -0.61 -3.00 -11.12
N ARG A 163 -1.03 -4.04 -11.82
CA ARG A 163 -0.52 -5.40 -11.64
C ARG A 163 0.57 -5.66 -12.66
N GLY A 164 1.64 -6.35 -12.22
CA GLY A 164 2.81 -6.60 -13.06
C GLY A 164 3.86 -5.50 -13.02
N GLY A 165 4.92 -5.64 -13.80
CA GLY A 165 6.09 -4.78 -13.70
C GLY A 165 5.84 -3.31 -14.05
N ALA A 166 6.22 -2.42 -13.14
CA ALA A 166 6.24 -0.97 -13.34
C ALA A 166 7.61 -0.36 -12.95
N SER A 167 8.67 -1.14 -13.03
CA SER A 167 9.98 -0.85 -12.44
C SER A 167 10.67 0.37 -13.01
N VAL A 168 10.47 0.65 -14.31
CA VAL A 168 11.11 1.81 -14.96
C VAL A 168 10.81 3.10 -14.23
N HIS A 169 9.56 3.32 -13.80
CA HIS A 169 9.13 4.57 -13.19
C HIS A 169 9.11 4.52 -11.66
N TYR A 170 8.77 3.35 -11.08
CA TYR A 170 8.57 3.23 -9.64
C TYR A 170 9.74 2.60 -8.88
N GLY A 171 10.69 1.97 -9.60
CA GLY A 171 11.90 1.41 -9.01
C GLY A 171 11.72 -0.02 -8.51
N PRO A 172 12.51 -0.46 -7.50
CA PRO A 172 12.50 -1.83 -7.01
C PRO A 172 11.23 -2.17 -6.22
N ASN A 173 11.12 -3.44 -5.82
CA ASN A 173 10.06 -3.98 -4.95
C ASN A 173 8.65 -3.98 -5.57
N ASN A 174 8.54 -4.00 -6.89
CA ASN A 174 7.28 -4.00 -7.61
C ASN A 174 7.09 -5.20 -8.55
N VAL A 175 7.56 -6.37 -8.17
CA VAL A 175 7.34 -7.59 -8.96
C VAL A 175 5.84 -7.86 -9.18
N GLY A 176 5.03 -7.67 -8.16
CA GLY A 176 3.57 -7.76 -8.24
C GLY A 176 2.90 -6.51 -8.81
N GLY A 177 3.60 -5.40 -8.83
CA GLY A 177 3.08 -4.11 -9.32
C GLY A 177 3.09 -2.98 -8.28
N VAL A 178 2.20 -2.03 -8.51
CA VAL A 178 2.07 -0.80 -7.70
C VAL A 178 0.64 -0.67 -7.22
N VAL A 179 0.46 -0.35 -5.94
CA VAL A 179 -0.82 0.06 -5.37
C VAL A 179 -0.67 1.48 -4.85
N ASN A 180 -1.34 2.43 -5.47
CA ASN A 180 -1.31 3.83 -5.08
C ASN A 180 -2.65 4.21 -4.43
N PHE A 181 -2.60 4.52 -3.15
CA PHE A 181 -3.73 5.08 -2.42
C PHE A 181 -3.75 6.58 -2.66
N VAL A 182 -4.85 7.12 -3.15
CA VAL A 182 -5.00 8.53 -3.46
C VAL A 182 -5.97 9.14 -2.45
N THR A 183 -5.48 10.15 -1.71
CA THR A 183 -6.31 10.85 -0.73
C THR A 183 -7.30 11.79 -1.41
N LYS A 184 -8.37 12.14 -0.69
CA LYS A 184 -9.37 13.08 -1.21
C LYS A 184 -8.76 14.42 -1.57
N PRO A 185 -9.00 14.94 -2.79
CA PRO A 185 -8.45 16.20 -3.24
C PRO A 185 -9.02 17.38 -2.44
N ILE A 186 -8.27 18.48 -2.34
CA ILE A 186 -8.77 19.71 -1.73
C ILE A 186 -9.97 20.21 -2.55
N PRO A 187 -11.16 20.39 -1.96
CA PRO A 187 -12.35 20.81 -2.70
C PRO A 187 -12.21 22.24 -3.24
N ALA A 188 -12.78 22.49 -4.42
CA ALA A 188 -12.73 23.81 -5.05
C ALA A 188 -13.46 24.91 -4.23
N GLU A 189 -14.55 24.51 -3.57
CA GLU A 189 -15.32 25.35 -2.67
C GLU A 189 -15.16 24.85 -1.23
N THR A 190 -15.28 25.75 -0.25
CA THR A 190 -15.18 25.37 1.16
C THR A 190 -16.28 24.37 1.50
N SER A 191 -15.89 23.19 1.91
CA SER A 191 -16.78 22.10 2.33
C SER A 191 -16.30 21.48 3.63
N GLN A 192 -17.24 20.82 4.31
CA GLN A 192 -16.93 20.02 5.50
C GLN A 192 -17.76 18.74 5.48
N THR A 193 -17.17 17.66 5.93
CA THR A 193 -17.80 16.35 6.05
C THR A 193 -17.50 15.78 7.43
N LEU A 194 -18.53 15.26 8.08
CA LEU A 194 -18.41 14.44 9.27
C LEU A 194 -19.12 13.12 8.99
N ARG A 195 -18.43 12.02 9.16
CA ARG A 195 -18.98 10.67 9.04
C ARG A 195 -18.65 9.88 10.29
N GLU A 196 -19.65 9.18 10.79
CA GLU A 196 -19.52 8.23 11.88
C GLU A 196 -20.00 6.86 11.41
N ARG A 197 -19.19 5.84 11.58
CA ARG A 197 -19.54 4.44 11.36
C ARG A 197 -19.44 3.69 12.68
N VAL A 198 -20.46 2.93 13.01
CA VAL A 198 -20.47 2.02 14.15
C VAL A 198 -20.67 0.61 13.64
N THR A 199 -19.71 -0.25 13.89
CA THR A 199 -19.75 -1.67 13.55
C THR A 199 -19.96 -2.48 14.83
N ILE A 200 -20.91 -3.41 14.81
CA ILE A 200 -21.21 -4.30 15.94
C ILE A 200 -21.01 -5.73 15.48
N ALA A 201 -20.10 -6.45 16.13
CA ALA A 201 -19.87 -7.86 15.85
C ALA A 201 -21.03 -8.70 16.40
N GLU A 202 -21.70 -9.47 15.55
CA GLU A 202 -22.91 -10.21 15.92
C GLU A 202 -22.67 -11.27 17.02
N GLU A 203 -21.53 -11.97 16.94
CA GLU A 203 -21.25 -13.08 17.87
C GLU A 203 -20.77 -12.64 19.25
N THR A 204 -19.93 -11.59 19.31
CA THR A 204 -19.32 -11.12 20.56
C THR A 204 -20.05 -9.91 21.14
N GLY A 205 -20.76 -9.15 20.32
CA GLY A 205 -21.33 -7.86 20.68
C GLY A 205 -20.29 -6.74 20.78
N ASN A 206 -19.06 -6.97 20.36
CA ASN A 206 -17.99 -5.98 20.32
C ASN A 206 -18.37 -4.81 19.41
N VAL A 207 -17.94 -3.63 19.78
CA VAL A 207 -18.27 -2.39 19.07
C VAL A 207 -16.98 -1.71 18.59
N PHE A 208 -16.95 -1.39 17.30
CA PHE A 208 -15.88 -0.64 16.66
C PHE A 208 -16.45 0.64 16.04
N THR A 209 -15.84 1.78 16.33
CA THR A 209 -16.26 3.10 15.83
C THR A 209 -15.20 3.67 14.90
N ASP A 210 -15.65 4.33 13.82
CA ASP A 210 -14.81 4.97 12.83
C ASP A 210 -15.37 6.38 12.54
N THR A 211 -14.73 7.39 13.14
CA THR A 211 -15.11 8.80 13.02
C THR A 211 -14.18 9.49 12.03
N TYR A 212 -14.72 10.01 10.95
CA TYR A 212 -13.98 10.78 9.95
C TYR A 212 -14.48 12.21 9.86
N TYR A 213 -13.57 13.16 9.94
CA TYR A 213 -13.84 14.59 9.74
C TYR A 213 -12.91 15.15 8.67
N ARG A 214 -13.48 15.94 7.76
CA ARG A 214 -12.77 16.65 6.70
C ARG A 214 -13.28 18.06 6.59
N VAL A 215 -12.38 19.04 6.45
CA VAL A 215 -12.70 20.41 6.10
C VAL A 215 -11.63 20.94 5.16
N GLY A 216 -12.04 21.59 4.08
CA GLY A 216 -11.09 22.12 3.09
C GLY A 216 -11.74 23.06 2.12
N GLY A 217 -10.91 23.69 1.28
CA GLY A 217 -11.31 24.57 0.22
C GLY A 217 -10.28 25.65 -0.09
N ARG A 218 -10.66 26.55 -0.98
CA ARG A 218 -9.84 27.70 -1.36
C ARG A 218 -9.81 28.73 -0.22
N ALA A 219 -8.65 28.84 0.44
CA ALA A 219 -8.44 29.79 1.54
C ALA A 219 -8.14 31.21 1.05
N THR A 220 -7.42 31.34 -0.08
CA THR A 220 -7.15 32.61 -0.79
C THR A 220 -7.08 32.34 -2.30
N ASP A 221 -6.98 33.37 -3.13
CA ASP A 221 -6.84 33.21 -4.61
C ASP A 221 -5.64 32.33 -5.00
N LYS A 222 -4.69 32.11 -4.09
CA LYS A 222 -3.45 31.36 -4.35
C LYS A 222 -3.21 30.19 -3.43
N LEU A 223 -4.09 29.96 -2.45
CA LEU A 223 -3.86 28.92 -1.43
C LEU A 223 -5.11 28.11 -1.21
N ASP A 224 -5.01 26.82 -1.49
CA ASP A 224 -5.99 25.81 -1.13
C ASP A 224 -5.48 25.02 0.09
N LEU A 225 -6.36 24.74 1.05
CA LEU A 225 -6.04 24.03 2.29
C LEU A 225 -7.09 22.97 2.59
N GLN A 226 -6.66 21.86 3.14
CA GLN A 226 -7.53 20.80 3.65
C GLN A 226 -6.97 20.19 4.91
N PHE A 227 -7.83 19.89 5.86
CA PHE A 227 -7.54 19.07 7.03
C PHE A 227 -8.47 17.86 7.05
N GLN A 228 -7.90 16.68 7.32
CA GLN A 228 -8.62 15.44 7.50
C GLN A 228 -8.20 14.82 8.84
N ALA A 229 -9.16 14.26 9.55
CA ALA A 229 -8.92 13.49 10.78
C ALA A 229 -9.77 12.22 10.74
N ASN A 230 -9.14 11.07 10.94
CA ASN A 230 -9.85 9.82 11.12
C ASN A 230 -9.43 9.20 12.46
N VAL A 231 -10.43 8.85 13.26
CA VAL A 231 -10.25 8.30 14.61
C VAL A 231 -11.03 7.00 14.68
N GLN A 232 -10.34 5.89 14.95
CA GLN A 232 -10.95 4.56 15.09
C GLN A 232 -10.72 4.04 16.49
N ARG A 233 -11.75 3.46 17.11
CA ARG A 233 -11.71 2.97 18.50
C ARG A 233 -12.60 1.76 18.69
N GLY A 234 -12.11 0.76 19.41
CA GLY A 234 -12.89 -0.38 19.90
C GLY A 234 -12.36 -1.73 19.49
N ASP A 235 -13.13 -2.75 19.80
CA ASP A 235 -12.78 -4.14 19.55
C ASP A 235 -13.27 -4.64 18.17
N GLY A 236 -12.45 -5.43 17.50
CA GLY A 236 -12.85 -6.25 16.36
C GLY A 236 -13.79 -7.40 16.77
N PHE A 237 -14.03 -8.37 15.89
CA PHE A 237 -14.94 -9.48 16.16
C PHE A 237 -14.35 -10.56 17.09
N ARG A 238 -13.04 -10.52 17.39
CA ARG A 238 -12.35 -11.51 18.22
C ARG A 238 -12.00 -10.94 19.59
N ASP A 239 -11.78 -11.84 20.55
CA ASP A 239 -11.15 -11.50 21.82
C ASP A 239 -9.72 -10.97 21.58
N HIS A 240 -9.25 -10.05 22.42
CA HIS A 240 -7.92 -9.46 22.31
C HIS A 240 -7.70 -8.78 20.95
N SER A 241 -8.57 -7.83 20.62
CA SER A 241 -8.58 -7.09 19.34
C SER A 241 -8.85 -5.59 19.49
N ASP A 242 -8.73 -5.06 20.73
CA ASP A 242 -8.88 -3.63 20.94
C ASP A 242 -7.91 -2.84 20.04
N THR A 243 -8.42 -1.82 19.39
CA THR A 243 -7.68 -1.07 18.37
C THR A 243 -7.99 0.42 18.50
N GLU A 244 -6.94 1.21 18.59
CA GLU A 244 -6.99 2.66 18.54
C GLU A 244 -6.17 3.17 17.36
N VAL A 245 -6.78 3.98 16.48
CA VAL A 245 -6.10 4.65 15.36
C VAL A 245 -6.39 6.15 15.39
N ASP A 246 -5.35 6.96 15.22
CA ASP A 246 -5.44 8.39 14.91
C ASP A 246 -4.70 8.66 13.61
N ASN A 247 -5.39 9.16 12.58
CA ASN A 247 -4.81 9.56 11.31
C ASN A 247 -5.18 11.01 11.02
N LEU A 248 -4.20 11.91 11.04
CA LEU A 248 -4.38 13.34 10.81
C LEU A 248 -3.60 13.74 9.56
N ILE A 249 -4.26 14.36 8.60
CA ILE A 249 -3.65 14.80 7.33
C ILE A 249 -3.94 16.29 7.13
N LEU A 250 -2.92 17.06 6.79
CA LEU A 250 -3.02 18.46 6.40
C LEU A 250 -2.42 18.63 5.01
N ASP A 251 -3.25 19.04 4.06
CA ASP A 251 -2.87 19.30 2.68
C ASP A 251 -2.85 20.81 2.43
N ALA A 252 -1.85 21.26 1.68
CA ALA A 252 -1.73 22.63 1.22
C ALA A 252 -1.27 22.67 -0.23
N ARG A 253 -1.94 23.46 -1.06
CA ARG A 253 -1.55 23.74 -2.45
C ARG A 253 -1.45 25.24 -2.66
N TYR A 254 -0.27 25.71 -3.06
CA TYR A 254 0.00 27.13 -3.25
C TYR A 254 0.39 27.43 -4.70
N TYR A 255 -0.38 28.28 -5.35
CA TYR A 255 -0.16 28.75 -6.72
C TYR A 255 0.69 30.03 -6.68
N LEU A 256 1.99 29.91 -6.89
CA LEU A 256 2.89 31.05 -6.96
C LEU A 256 2.52 31.95 -8.16
N ASN A 257 2.29 31.32 -9.31
CA ASN A 257 1.73 31.88 -10.55
C ASN A 257 1.24 30.72 -11.43
N ASP A 258 0.80 31.01 -12.68
CA ASP A 258 0.24 30.03 -13.62
C ASP A 258 1.22 28.92 -14.05
N GLN A 259 2.51 29.07 -13.80
CA GLN A 259 3.56 28.11 -14.16
C GLN A 259 4.15 27.38 -12.96
N HIS A 260 3.92 27.83 -11.73
CA HIS A 260 4.54 27.27 -10.52
C HIS A 260 3.50 26.93 -9.46
N GLU A 261 3.42 25.67 -9.13
CA GLU A 261 2.61 25.12 -8.04
C GLU A 261 3.51 24.48 -6.97
N LEU A 262 3.17 24.69 -5.72
CA LEU A 262 3.77 24.02 -4.56
C LEU A 262 2.67 23.23 -3.85
N ALA A 263 2.84 21.92 -3.75
CA ALA A 263 1.96 21.03 -2.99
C ALA A 263 2.71 20.45 -1.80
N SER A 264 2.06 20.36 -0.66
CA SER A 264 2.63 19.78 0.55
C SER A 264 1.55 19.02 1.33
N GLN A 265 1.93 17.87 1.86
CA GLN A 265 1.10 17.10 2.78
C GLN A 265 1.89 16.82 4.06
N LEU A 266 1.26 17.04 5.21
CA LEU A 266 1.76 16.62 6.52
C LEU A 266 0.80 15.58 7.08
N GLN A 267 1.34 14.46 7.55
CA GLN A 267 0.57 13.39 8.15
C GLN A 267 1.16 13.00 9.50
N TYR A 268 0.27 12.83 10.48
CA TYR A 268 0.56 12.13 11.73
C TYR A 268 -0.36 10.92 11.84
N TYR A 269 0.23 9.75 12.03
CA TYR A 269 -0.50 8.49 12.19
C TYR A 269 -0.04 7.81 13.47
N ARG A 270 -1.00 7.34 14.27
CA ARG A 270 -0.74 6.55 15.47
C ARG A 270 -1.69 5.37 15.50
N VAL A 271 -1.19 4.24 15.93
CA VAL A 271 -1.98 3.02 16.19
C VAL A 271 -1.48 2.35 17.46
N ASP A 272 -2.44 1.81 18.23
CA ASP A 272 -2.23 0.94 19.38
C ASP A 272 -3.25 -0.18 19.24
N ALA A 273 -2.81 -1.44 19.20
CA ALA A 273 -3.70 -2.55 18.93
C ALA A 273 -3.26 -3.84 19.62
N GLU A 274 -4.24 -4.56 20.14
CA GLU A 274 -4.10 -5.95 20.53
C GLU A 274 -4.14 -6.86 19.28
N LEU A 275 -3.34 -7.92 19.27
CA LEU A 275 -3.26 -8.86 18.15
C LEU A 275 -3.81 -10.24 18.55
N PRO A 276 -5.00 -10.62 18.08
CA PRO A 276 -5.61 -11.90 18.44
C PRO A 276 -4.85 -13.12 17.91
N GLY A 277 -4.01 -12.93 16.88
CA GLY A 277 -3.18 -13.95 16.26
C GLY A 277 -3.97 -15.05 15.53
N ALA A 278 -3.25 -15.99 14.93
CA ALA A 278 -3.85 -17.12 14.23
C ALA A 278 -4.34 -18.20 15.22
N LEU A 279 -5.44 -18.87 14.86
CA LEU A 279 -5.96 -20.05 15.56
C LEU A 279 -5.51 -21.32 14.84
N THR A 280 -5.34 -22.41 15.62
CA THR A 280 -5.27 -23.75 15.01
C THR A 280 -6.63 -24.14 14.43
N PRO A 281 -6.72 -25.05 13.44
CA PRO A 281 -8.01 -25.51 12.92
C PRO A 281 -8.96 -26.01 14.04
N GLN A 282 -8.43 -26.72 15.02
CA GLN A 282 -9.21 -27.21 16.16
C GLN A 282 -9.74 -26.07 17.03
N ALA A 283 -8.92 -25.07 17.34
CA ALA A 283 -9.33 -23.91 18.13
C ALA A 283 -10.39 -23.08 17.38
N TYR A 284 -10.23 -22.90 16.07
CA TYR A 284 -11.19 -22.22 15.22
C TYR A 284 -12.56 -22.92 15.20
N GLU A 285 -12.59 -24.27 15.10
CA GLU A 285 -13.84 -25.04 15.14
C GLU A 285 -14.52 -24.98 16.52
N GLN A 286 -13.75 -24.82 17.61
CA GLN A 286 -14.30 -24.70 18.95
C GLN A 286 -14.91 -23.34 19.21
N ASP A 287 -14.17 -22.29 18.87
CA ASP A 287 -14.59 -20.90 19.00
C ASP A 287 -13.70 -20.01 18.11
N ARG A 288 -14.26 -19.51 17.03
CA ARG A 288 -13.53 -18.66 16.08
C ARG A 288 -13.26 -17.24 16.61
N THR A 289 -13.95 -16.85 17.68
CA THR A 289 -13.79 -15.51 18.26
C THR A 289 -12.68 -15.44 19.29
N GLN A 290 -12.23 -16.58 19.83
CA GLN A 290 -11.19 -16.64 20.86
C GLN A 290 -9.83 -16.12 20.39
N SER A 291 -9.00 -15.66 21.33
CA SER A 291 -7.57 -15.42 21.14
C SER A 291 -6.74 -16.42 21.95
N GLN A 292 -5.64 -16.91 21.38
CA GLN A 292 -4.63 -17.71 22.07
C GLN A 292 -3.31 -16.93 22.24
N ARG A 293 -3.34 -15.60 22.08
CA ARG A 293 -2.20 -14.69 22.05
C ARG A 293 -2.33 -13.51 23.02
N PRO A 294 -2.48 -13.75 24.34
CA PRO A 294 -2.82 -12.70 25.31
C PRO A 294 -1.71 -11.67 25.56
N TYR A 295 -0.55 -11.82 24.94
CA TYR A 295 0.60 -10.91 25.06
C TYR A 295 1.00 -10.29 23.72
N ASP A 296 0.31 -10.66 22.65
CA ASP A 296 0.64 -10.12 21.33
C ASP A 296 -0.05 -8.77 21.16
N GLY A 297 0.71 -7.79 20.66
CA GLY A 297 0.23 -6.43 20.50
C GLY A 297 1.07 -5.67 19.47
N TYR A 298 0.61 -4.48 19.15
CA TYR A 298 1.20 -3.64 18.14
C TYR A 298 1.02 -2.16 18.48
N GLU A 299 2.10 -1.43 18.56
CA GLU A 299 2.11 0.02 18.72
C GLU A 299 2.94 0.65 17.60
N ALA A 300 2.44 1.72 17.00
CA ALA A 300 3.24 2.52 16.08
C ALA A 300 2.80 3.98 16.03
N ASP A 301 3.75 4.86 15.75
CA ASP A 301 3.50 6.24 15.38
C ASP A 301 4.41 6.65 14.21
N MET A 302 3.90 7.54 13.36
CA MET A 302 4.62 8.05 12.20
C MET A 302 4.29 9.52 11.98
N SER A 303 5.34 10.30 11.74
CA SER A 303 5.24 11.65 11.19
C SER A 303 5.78 11.64 9.76
N ARG A 304 4.99 12.09 8.81
CA ARG A 304 5.35 12.12 7.39
C ARG A 304 5.11 13.51 6.82
N ALA A 305 6.04 13.96 5.97
CA ALA A 305 5.88 15.17 5.19
C ALA A 305 6.26 14.90 3.74
N THR A 306 5.47 15.43 2.81
CA THR A 306 5.77 15.44 1.38
C THR A 306 5.74 16.85 0.85
N PHE A 307 6.54 17.10 -0.18
CA PHE A 307 6.61 18.37 -0.87
C PHE A 307 6.87 18.16 -2.35
N THR A 308 6.01 18.71 -3.21
CA THR A 308 6.19 18.75 -4.65
C THR A 308 6.22 20.19 -5.13
N TRP A 309 7.25 20.53 -5.90
CA TRP A 309 7.26 21.74 -6.71
C TRP A 309 7.04 21.34 -8.17
N THR A 310 5.95 21.81 -8.76
CA THR A 310 5.64 21.65 -10.18
C THR A 310 5.93 22.94 -10.92
N TYR A 311 6.68 22.84 -12.01
CA TYR A 311 7.00 23.94 -12.92
C TYR A 311 6.63 23.57 -14.36
N THR A 312 5.64 24.27 -14.90
CA THR A 312 5.11 24.06 -16.26
C THR A 312 5.41 25.29 -17.12
N PRO A 313 6.63 25.41 -17.67
CA PRO A 313 7.03 26.58 -18.48
C PRO A 313 6.25 26.70 -19.77
N THR A 314 5.80 25.59 -20.33
CA THR A 314 5.00 25.50 -21.57
C THR A 314 4.07 24.30 -21.46
N ASP A 315 3.02 24.25 -22.30
CA ASP A 315 2.09 23.12 -22.38
C ASP A 315 2.76 21.77 -22.77
N ASN A 316 4.01 21.82 -23.22
CA ASN A 316 4.77 20.66 -23.67
C ASN A 316 5.90 20.25 -22.71
N MET A 317 6.01 20.88 -21.55
CA MET A 317 7.09 20.61 -20.61
C MET A 317 6.62 20.79 -19.17
N GLU A 318 6.83 19.77 -18.36
CA GLU A 318 6.59 19.81 -16.93
C GLU A 318 7.83 19.29 -16.17
N PHE A 319 8.25 20.05 -15.18
CA PHE A 319 9.25 19.64 -14.22
C PHE A 319 8.60 19.48 -12.85
N GLN A 320 8.80 18.34 -12.21
CA GLN A 320 8.41 18.10 -10.83
C GLN A 320 9.64 17.83 -9.98
N TRP A 321 9.71 18.47 -8.82
CA TRP A 321 10.68 18.13 -7.79
C TRP A 321 9.94 17.62 -6.58
N ARG A 322 9.97 16.30 -6.40
CA ARG A 322 9.24 15.58 -5.35
C ARG A 322 10.19 15.27 -4.20
N ASN A 323 9.72 15.46 -2.98
CA ASN A 323 10.49 15.20 -1.77
C ASN A 323 9.59 14.57 -0.72
N PHE A 324 10.13 13.63 0.06
CA PHE A 324 9.46 13.07 1.20
C PHE A 324 10.41 12.85 2.36
N VAL A 325 9.89 12.91 3.55
CA VAL A 325 10.55 12.50 4.78
C VAL A 325 9.51 11.82 5.66
N HIS A 326 9.88 10.73 6.29
CA HIS A 326 9.11 10.15 7.36
C HIS A 326 10.02 9.64 8.48
N ASP A 327 9.50 9.76 9.69
CA ASP A 327 10.06 9.24 10.93
C ASP A 327 8.99 8.37 11.57
N ALA A 328 9.32 7.10 11.87
CA ALA A 328 8.37 6.13 12.39
C ALA A 328 9.00 5.32 13.52
N ASP A 329 8.22 5.12 14.59
CA ASP A 329 8.48 4.20 15.67
C ASP A 329 7.43 3.10 15.65
N ARG A 330 7.87 1.82 15.59
CA ARG A 330 6.99 0.70 15.47
C ARG A 330 7.43 -0.46 16.34
N THR A 331 6.58 -0.93 17.25
CA THR A 331 6.83 -2.05 18.15
C THR A 331 5.78 -3.13 18.00
N PHE A 332 6.23 -4.36 17.76
CA PHE A 332 5.41 -5.57 17.96
C PHE A 332 5.76 -6.21 19.31
N PHE A 333 4.74 -6.69 19.99
CA PHE A 333 4.86 -7.49 21.20
C PHE A 333 4.46 -8.93 20.89
N PHE A 334 5.23 -9.90 21.36
CA PHE A 334 4.97 -11.31 21.13
C PHE A 334 5.20 -12.14 22.39
N GLY A 335 4.20 -12.94 22.76
CA GLY A 335 4.37 -13.99 23.75
C GLY A 335 5.28 -15.11 23.22
N GLN A 336 6.29 -15.54 23.99
CA GLN A 336 7.25 -16.58 23.62
C GLN A 336 7.37 -17.64 24.72
N ASN A 337 7.33 -18.93 24.35
CA ASN A 337 7.70 -20.02 25.23
C ASN A 337 9.13 -20.48 24.95
N LEU A 338 10.11 -19.92 25.66
CA LEU A 338 11.52 -20.27 25.48
C LEU A 338 11.89 -21.63 26.12
N SER A 339 10.99 -22.25 26.92
CA SER A 339 11.14 -23.62 27.41
C SER A 339 10.76 -24.69 26.40
N GLY A 340 9.97 -24.29 25.37
CA GLY A 340 9.57 -25.08 24.20
C GLY A 340 10.52 -24.85 23.02
N THR A 341 9.95 -24.62 21.84
CA THR A 341 10.73 -24.30 20.62
C THR A 341 11.26 -22.87 20.62
N GLY A 342 10.68 -22.00 21.46
CA GLY A 342 11.01 -20.59 21.53
C GLY A 342 10.55 -19.80 20.28
N HIS A 343 9.80 -20.44 19.40
CA HIS A 343 9.32 -19.83 18.19
C HIS A 343 8.13 -18.90 18.49
N TRP A 344 8.15 -17.69 17.94
CA TRP A 344 7.08 -16.71 18.13
C TRP A 344 5.70 -17.18 17.62
N ALA A 345 5.69 -18.14 16.69
CA ALA A 345 4.46 -18.73 16.15
C ALA A 345 3.87 -19.86 17.01
N ASP A 346 4.54 -20.27 18.09
CA ASP A 346 3.97 -21.22 19.04
C ASP A 346 2.77 -20.59 19.76
N PRO A 347 1.75 -21.38 20.19
CA PRO A 347 0.63 -20.84 20.97
C PRO A 347 1.10 -20.00 22.16
N GLY A 348 0.58 -18.78 22.29
CA GLY A 348 1.02 -17.80 23.28
C GLY A 348 0.53 -18.05 24.71
N LEU A 349 -0.42 -19.00 24.92
CA LEU A 349 -1.01 -19.27 26.22
C LEU A 349 0.01 -19.71 27.31
N ASP A 350 1.04 -20.44 26.89
CA ASP A 350 2.11 -20.93 27.76
C ASP A 350 3.37 -20.05 27.68
N SER A 351 3.22 -18.78 27.40
CA SER A 351 4.36 -17.86 27.28
C SER A 351 5.14 -17.78 28.59
N THR A 352 6.46 -17.89 28.50
CA THR A 352 7.40 -17.67 29.59
C THR A 352 8.04 -16.30 29.54
N HIS A 353 8.04 -15.69 28.34
CA HIS A 353 8.59 -14.37 28.05
C HIS A 353 7.65 -13.57 27.16
N VAL A 354 7.76 -12.25 27.23
CA VAL A 354 7.23 -11.33 26.22
C VAL A 354 8.42 -10.67 25.53
N ALA A 355 8.48 -10.78 24.21
CA ALA A 355 9.43 -10.01 23.42
C ALA A 355 8.77 -8.74 22.91
N ASP A 356 9.42 -7.59 23.08
CA ASP A 356 9.15 -6.37 22.34
C ASP A 356 10.18 -6.21 21.22
N SER A 357 9.72 -5.71 20.06
CA SER A 357 10.54 -5.58 18.86
C SER A 357 10.44 -4.17 18.28
N PRO A 358 10.96 -3.14 19.01
CA PRO A 358 10.94 -1.78 18.51
C PRO A 358 11.83 -1.63 17.28
N ARG A 359 11.33 -0.85 16.32
CA ARG A 359 12.10 -0.37 15.17
C ARG A 359 11.85 1.11 14.99
N LEU A 360 12.95 1.86 14.91
CA LEU A 360 12.94 3.27 14.59
C LEU A 360 13.39 3.42 13.15
N PHE A 361 12.66 4.20 12.38
CA PHE A 361 12.95 4.45 10.98
C PHE A 361 12.97 5.93 10.70
N THR A 362 14.02 6.40 10.02
CA THR A 362 14.04 7.71 9.39
C THR A 362 14.35 7.53 7.92
N ALA A 363 13.46 7.96 7.03
CA ALA A 363 13.71 7.91 5.59
C ALA A 363 13.51 9.28 4.95
N LEU A 364 14.45 9.64 4.07
CA LEU A 364 14.43 10.87 3.29
C LEU A 364 14.60 10.54 1.81
N GLY A 365 13.71 11.05 0.96
CA GLY A 365 13.82 10.88 -0.49
C GLY A 365 13.63 12.18 -1.25
N THR A 366 14.36 12.31 -2.37
CA THR A 366 14.21 13.41 -3.33
C THR A 366 14.19 12.86 -4.75
N GLU A 367 13.28 13.34 -5.58
CA GLU A 367 13.07 12.84 -6.93
C GLU A 367 12.70 13.96 -7.89
N PRO A 368 13.68 14.57 -8.60
CA PRO A 368 13.41 15.42 -9.75
C PRO A 368 12.95 14.58 -10.95
N ARG A 369 11.87 15.01 -11.59
CA ARG A 369 11.28 14.43 -12.81
C ARG A 369 11.09 15.51 -13.86
N LEU A 370 11.25 15.15 -15.13
CA LEU A 370 11.04 16.04 -16.26
C LEU A 370 10.26 15.28 -17.34
N ALA A 371 9.10 15.80 -17.70
CA ALA A 371 8.31 15.35 -18.84
C ALA A 371 8.41 16.35 -19.97
N ILE A 372 8.63 15.86 -21.19
CA ILE A 372 8.75 16.69 -22.41
C ILE A 372 7.96 16.04 -23.53
N ARG A 373 7.00 16.78 -24.11
CA ARG A 373 6.31 16.39 -25.34
C ARG A 373 6.95 17.09 -26.54
N HIS A 374 7.39 16.31 -27.50
CA HIS A 374 7.91 16.84 -28.75
C HIS A 374 7.46 16.02 -29.97
N GLY A 375 6.59 16.60 -30.78
CA GLY A 375 5.97 15.89 -31.90
C GLY A 375 5.16 14.69 -31.43
N ARG A 376 5.60 13.49 -31.76
CA ARG A 376 4.97 12.22 -31.36
C ARG A 376 5.65 11.53 -30.13
N HIS A 377 6.56 12.22 -29.48
CA HIS A 377 7.36 11.71 -28.37
C HIS A 377 6.90 12.35 -27.06
N ASP A 378 6.58 11.54 -26.05
CA ASP A 378 6.39 11.92 -24.66
C ASP A 378 7.52 11.31 -23.84
N ILE A 379 8.54 12.13 -23.54
CA ILE A 379 9.76 11.68 -22.87
C ILE A 379 9.67 12.00 -21.39
N THR A 380 9.88 11.02 -20.54
CA THR A 380 10.02 11.17 -19.09
C THR A 380 11.44 10.83 -18.66
N LEU A 381 12.06 11.74 -17.91
CA LEU A 381 13.39 11.59 -17.31
C LEU A 381 13.25 11.77 -15.80
N GLY A 382 13.94 10.96 -15.01
CA GLY A 382 13.97 11.16 -13.57
C GLY A 382 15.23 10.64 -12.91
N ALA A 383 15.47 11.15 -11.71
CA ALA A 383 16.48 10.64 -10.80
C ALA A 383 15.87 10.54 -9.40
N ARG A 384 16.21 9.50 -8.64
CA ARG A 384 15.76 9.33 -7.26
C ARG A 384 16.96 9.11 -6.36
N PHE A 385 16.96 9.76 -5.20
CA PHE A 385 17.95 9.57 -4.14
C PHE A 385 17.16 9.34 -2.85
N VAL A 386 17.52 8.26 -2.12
CA VAL A 386 16.90 7.91 -0.84
C VAL A 386 17.98 7.58 0.16
N SER A 387 17.81 8.03 1.40
CA SER A 387 18.64 7.67 2.55
C SER A 387 17.73 7.17 3.66
N GLU A 388 18.07 6.02 4.24
CA GLU A 388 17.32 5.39 5.32
C GLU A 388 18.25 5.05 6.47
N ASP A 389 17.78 5.30 7.68
CA ASP A 389 18.42 4.93 8.94
C ASP A 389 17.44 4.09 9.75
N VAL A 390 17.86 2.90 10.20
CA VAL A 390 17.00 1.97 10.90
C VAL A 390 17.68 1.40 12.13
N GLU A 391 17.07 1.62 13.30
CA GLU A 391 17.40 0.90 14.53
C GLU A 391 16.42 -0.24 14.73
N PHE A 392 16.89 -1.46 14.97
CA PHE A 392 16.06 -2.62 15.15
C PHE A 392 16.47 -3.44 16.39
N ASP A 393 15.69 -3.30 17.45
CA ASP A 393 15.91 -3.98 18.71
C ASP A 393 14.94 -5.13 18.94
N VAL A 394 15.35 -6.07 19.78
CA VAL A 394 14.46 -7.05 20.39
C VAL A 394 14.83 -7.19 21.85
N ASN A 395 13.90 -6.84 22.73
CA ASN A 395 14.04 -7.05 24.16
C ASN A 395 13.14 -8.19 24.60
N ARG A 396 13.50 -8.86 25.68
CA ARG A 396 12.71 -9.93 26.30
C ARG A 396 12.49 -9.66 27.76
N LEU A 397 11.24 -9.76 28.19
CA LEU A 397 10.81 -9.74 29.59
C LEU A 397 10.48 -11.17 30.03
N GLU A 398 11.19 -11.71 30.99
CA GLU A 398 10.84 -12.98 31.63
C GLU A 398 9.66 -12.79 32.59
N LEU A 399 8.52 -13.44 32.32
CA LEU A 399 7.29 -13.26 33.11
C LEU A 399 7.38 -13.72 34.56
N SER A 400 8.21 -14.72 34.84
CA SER A 400 8.36 -15.29 36.19
C SER A 400 9.18 -14.41 37.13
N SER A 401 10.23 -13.76 36.62
CA SER A 401 11.18 -12.97 37.42
C SER A 401 11.08 -11.47 37.22
N GLY A 402 10.48 -11.03 36.11
CA GLY A 402 10.49 -9.64 35.69
C GLY A 402 11.84 -9.15 35.10
N ASN A 403 12.79 -10.07 34.90
CA ASN A 403 14.09 -9.72 34.32
C ASN A 403 13.95 -9.35 32.85
N ARG A 404 14.70 -8.33 32.43
CA ARG A 404 14.79 -7.90 31.03
C ARG A 404 16.16 -8.24 30.46
N SER A 405 16.19 -8.66 29.19
CA SER A 405 17.41 -8.93 28.44
C SER A 405 17.27 -8.39 27.01
N VAL A 406 18.37 -7.92 26.44
CA VAL A 406 18.44 -7.52 25.03
C VAL A 406 18.83 -8.74 24.21
N ALA A 407 17.99 -9.12 23.26
CA ALA A 407 18.20 -10.27 22.36
C ALA A 407 18.72 -9.83 20.99
N ARG A 408 18.52 -8.56 20.62
CA ARG A 408 18.97 -7.95 19.35
C ARG A 408 19.16 -6.46 19.57
N ASP A 409 20.18 -5.90 18.93
CA ASP A 409 20.47 -4.47 18.86
C ASP A 409 21.20 -4.23 17.52
N TRP A 410 20.42 -3.90 16.49
CA TRP A 410 20.89 -3.77 15.12
C TRP A 410 20.71 -2.36 14.60
N HIS A 411 21.68 -1.92 13.82
CA HIS A 411 21.63 -0.66 13.11
C HIS A 411 21.91 -0.86 11.62
N LEU A 412 21.13 -0.19 10.77
CA LEU A 412 21.24 -0.28 9.33
C LEU A 412 21.14 1.09 8.69
N ASP A 413 22.08 1.36 7.81
CA ASP A 413 22.09 2.51 6.91
C ASP A 413 21.85 2.04 5.48
N THR A 414 20.95 2.71 4.75
CA THR A 414 20.73 2.44 3.32
C THR A 414 20.83 3.74 2.53
N ARG A 415 21.53 3.66 1.41
CA ARG A 415 21.59 4.73 0.41
C ARG A 415 21.24 4.16 -0.94
N ALA A 416 20.28 4.79 -1.61
CA ALA A 416 19.86 4.35 -2.93
C ALA A 416 19.88 5.52 -3.91
N MET A 417 20.33 5.23 -5.13
CA MET A 417 20.36 6.16 -6.23
C MET A 417 19.79 5.49 -7.48
N ALA A 418 18.91 6.18 -8.19
CA ALA A 418 18.38 5.69 -9.44
C ALA A 418 18.31 6.77 -10.50
N PHE A 419 18.44 6.34 -11.76
CA PHE A 419 18.19 7.18 -12.95
C PHE A 419 17.30 6.43 -13.91
N TYR A 420 16.31 7.09 -14.49
CA TYR A 420 15.41 6.46 -15.44
C TYR A 420 15.02 7.37 -16.58
N VAL A 421 14.68 6.74 -17.70
CA VAL A 421 14.19 7.37 -18.92
C VAL A 421 13.14 6.47 -19.56
N SER A 422 12.09 7.08 -20.09
CA SER A 422 11.15 6.42 -21.00
C SER A 422 10.73 7.39 -22.08
N ASP A 423 10.30 6.85 -23.24
CA ASP A 423 9.79 7.63 -24.36
C ASP A 423 8.54 6.94 -24.91
N THR A 424 7.38 7.53 -24.67
CA THR A 424 6.12 7.05 -25.28
C THR A 424 6.01 7.64 -26.68
N VAL A 425 6.19 6.80 -27.69
CA VAL A 425 6.14 7.19 -29.10
C VAL A 425 4.78 6.83 -29.68
N SER A 426 4.04 7.84 -30.15
CA SER A 426 2.74 7.68 -30.78
C SER A 426 2.85 7.48 -32.30
N PHE A 427 2.05 6.56 -32.83
CA PHE A 427 1.93 6.24 -34.25
C PHE A 427 0.46 6.09 -34.64
N LEU A 428 0.16 6.11 -35.94
CA LEU A 428 -1.17 5.86 -36.50
C LEU A 428 -2.24 6.82 -35.94
N ASP A 429 -1.93 8.10 -35.86
CA ASP A 429 -2.79 9.15 -35.29
C ASP A 429 -3.13 8.80 -33.81
N ASP A 430 -2.11 8.56 -33.02
CA ASP A 430 -2.11 8.21 -31.57
C ASP A 430 -2.79 6.87 -31.19
N ARG A 431 -3.22 6.08 -32.19
CA ARG A 431 -3.84 4.76 -31.94
C ARG A 431 -2.84 3.69 -31.52
N LEU A 432 -1.57 3.83 -31.81
CA LEU A 432 -0.51 2.91 -31.39
C LEU A 432 0.54 3.66 -30.59
N THR A 433 0.76 3.24 -29.36
CA THR A 433 1.82 3.75 -28.49
C THR A 433 2.86 2.67 -28.22
N VAL A 434 4.13 3.04 -28.25
CA VAL A 434 5.26 2.17 -27.91
C VAL A 434 6.13 2.90 -26.92
N THR A 435 6.31 2.35 -25.74
CA THR A 435 7.08 2.98 -24.66
C THR A 435 8.25 2.11 -24.23
N PRO A 436 9.43 2.22 -24.84
CA PRO A 436 10.66 1.72 -24.27
C PRO A 436 11.03 2.55 -23.05
N GLY A 437 11.56 1.87 -22.04
CA GLY A 437 12.05 2.49 -20.82
C GLY A 437 13.27 1.77 -20.25
N LEU A 438 14.05 2.49 -19.48
CA LEU A 438 15.25 1.97 -18.83
C LEU A 438 15.44 2.66 -17.49
N ARG A 439 15.75 1.89 -16.47
CA ARG A 439 16.12 2.38 -15.14
C ARG A 439 17.41 1.70 -14.68
N TYR A 440 18.30 2.47 -14.07
CA TYR A 440 19.45 1.99 -13.34
C TYR A 440 19.23 2.22 -11.85
N GLU A 441 19.42 1.19 -11.06
CA GLU A 441 19.37 1.22 -9.58
C GLU A 441 20.74 0.90 -9.03
N ASP A 442 21.12 1.63 -7.99
CA ASP A 442 22.34 1.45 -7.21
C ASP A 442 21.97 1.63 -5.73
N VAL A 443 22.09 0.56 -4.96
CA VAL A 443 21.64 0.49 -3.55
C VAL A 443 22.74 -0.08 -2.70
N ASP A 444 23.20 0.71 -1.74
CA ASP A 444 24.19 0.33 -0.72
C ASP A 444 23.48 0.17 0.63
N MET A 445 23.72 -0.94 1.31
CA MET A 445 23.18 -1.24 2.64
C MET A 445 24.31 -1.66 3.59
N ASP A 446 24.47 -0.93 4.68
CA ASP A 446 25.40 -1.23 5.77
C ASP A 446 24.62 -1.76 6.98
N PHE A 447 25.02 -2.92 7.49
CA PHE A 447 24.46 -3.55 8.69
C PHE A 447 25.49 -3.63 9.80
N ARG A 448 25.05 -3.38 11.05
CA ARG A 448 25.85 -3.58 12.27
C ARG A 448 25.00 -4.24 13.35
N ASP A 449 25.52 -5.29 13.94
CA ASP A 449 25.05 -5.87 15.19
C ASP A 449 25.87 -5.32 16.37
N ASN A 450 25.26 -4.47 17.17
CA ASN A 450 25.93 -3.82 18.31
C ASN A 450 26.24 -4.80 19.45
N LEU A 451 25.55 -5.95 19.56
CA LEU A 451 25.81 -6.95 20.58
C LEU A 451 27.05 -7.81 20.26
N SER A 452 27.20 -8.20 19.00
CA SER A 452 28.33 -9.04 18.58
C SER A 452 29.49 -8.22 17.99
N GLY A 453 29.22 -7.02 17.52
CA GLY A 453 30.18 -6.17 16.77
C GLY A 453 30.33 -6.58 15.31
N ASN A 454 29.52 -7.51 14.82
CA ASN A 454 29.55 -7.91 13.41
C ASN A 454 29.00 -6.80 12.51
N THR A 455 29.58 -6.69 11.31
CA THR A 455 29.14 -5.80 10.24
C THR A 455 29.01 -6.58 8.95
N GLU A 456 27.98 -6.26 8.15
CA GLU A 456 27.77 -6.81 6.81
C GLU A 456 27.45 -5.66 5.85
N GLU A 457 27.83 -5.80 4.60
CA GLU A 457 27.51 -4.88 3.52
C GLU A 457 26.76 -5.64 2.42
N ASN A 458 25.72 -5.04 1.86
CA ASN A 458 25.00 -5.58 0.72
C ASN A 458 24.80 -4.49 -0.33
N ASN A 459 25.14 -4.81 -1.57
CA ASN A 459 25.02 -3.88 -2.70
C ASN A 459 24.13 -4.50 -3.77
N ALA A 460 23.29 -3.69 -4.40
CA ALA A 460 22.47 -4.07 -5.54
C ALA A 460 22.63 -3.04 -6.66
N GLU A 461 23.31 -3.44 -7.73
CA GLU A 461 23.42 -2.66 -8.96
C GLU A 461 22.66 -3.39 -10.07
N GLU A 462 21.59 -2.78 -10.59
CA GLU A 462 20.76 -3.42 -11.61
C GLU A 462 20.27 -2.46 -12.68
N LEU A 463 20.21 -2.99 -13.92
CA LEU A 463 19.59 -2.34 -15.05
C LEU A 463 18.21 -2.96 -15.32
N LEU A 464 17.16 -2.14 -15.25
CA LEU A 464 15.77 -2.55 -15.32
C LEU A 464 15.13 -2.04 -16.63
N PRO A 465 15.22 -2.81 -17.73
CA PRO A 465 14.56 -2.46 -18.98
C PRO A 465 13.05 -2.73 -18.91
N GLY A 466 12.29 -1.92 -19.65
CA GLY A 466 10.86 -2.09 -19.84
C GLY A 466 10.43 -1.74 -21.26
N LEU A 467 9.39 -2.41 -21.73
CA LEU A 467 8.73 -2.10 -23.00
C LEU A 467 7.24 -2.30 -22.84
N THR A 468 6.46 -1.26 -23.14
CA THR A 468 5.01 -1.37 -23.23
C THR A 468 4.54 -0.99 -24.63
N VAL A 469 3.46 -1.62 -25.08
CA VAL A 469 2.80 -1.35 -26.35
C VAL A 469 1.30 -1.29 -26.12
N GLY A 470 0.66 -0.19 -26.50
CA GLY A 470 -0.79 0.00 -26.47
C GLY A 470 -1.33 0.22 -27.88
N TYR A 471 -2.45 -0.42 -28.22
CA TYR A 471 -3.09 -0.24 -29.52
C TYR A 471 -4.61 -0.14 -29.41
N GLN A 472 -5.13 1.04 -29.78
CA GLN A 472 -6.57 1.28 -29.95
C GLN A 472 -7.02 0.65 -31.29
N ALA A 473 -7.46 -0.61 -31.24
CA ALA A 473 -7.82 -1.38 -32.44
C ALA A 473 -9.13 -0.85 -33.08
N SER A 474 -10.09 -0.44 -32.24
CA SER A 474 -11.31 0.30 -32.61
C SER A 474 -11.67 1.25 -31.48
N ASP A 475 -12.71 2.05 -31.60
CA ASP A 475 -13.18 2.97 -30.54
C ASP A 475 -13.54 2.20 -29.23
N ASP A 476 -13.94 0.94 -29.37
CA ASP A 476 -14.37 0.09 -28.26
C ASP A 476 -13.30 -0.93 -27.79
N LEU A 477 -12.22 -1.14 -28.55
CA LEU A 477 -11.23 -2.18 -28.28
C LEU A 477 -9.82 -1.63 -28.15
N PHE A 478 -9.27 -1.71 -26.95
CA PHE A 478 -7.86 -1.46 -26.65
C PHE A 478 -7.14 -2.78 -26.36
N VAL A 479 -5.96 -2.99 -26.95
CA VAL A 479 -5.09 -4.13 -26.70
C VAL A 479 -3.72 -3.66 -26.25
N PHE A 480 -3.06 -4.41 -25.37
CA PHE A 480 -1.76 -4.03 -24.84
C PHE A 480 -0.82 -5.22 -24.64
N ALA A 481 0.46 -4.93 -24.66
CA ALA A 481 1.51 -5.84 -24.22
C ALA A 481 2.50 -5.08 -23.32
N ASN A 482 2.96 -5.74 -22.26
CA ASN A 482 3.94 -5.18 -21.31
C ASN A 482 5.01 -6.22 -21.02
N SER A 483 6.26 -5.79 -20.96
CA SER A 483 7.40 -6.63 -20.54
C SER A 483 8.38 -5.79 -19.78
N GLN A 484 8.59 -6.07 -18.48
CA GLN A 484 9.50 -5.31 -17.62
C GLN A 484 10.30 -6.21 -16.68
N ARG A 485 11.55 -5.84 -16.42
CA ARG A 485 12.39 -6.46 -15.40
C ARG A 485 12.24 -5.71 -14.09
N SER A 486 12.07 -6.43 -12.98
CA SER A 486 11.95 -5.91 -11.62
C SER A 486 13.08 -6.43 -10.74
N LEU A 487 13.46 -5.65 -9.73
CA LEU A 487 14.46 -5.96 -8.71
C LEU A 487 13.80 -5.95 -7.32
N VAL A 488 14.17 -6.89 -6.45
CA VAL A 488 13.96 -6.81 -5.01
C VAL A 488 15.32 -6.95 -4.34
N PRO A 489 15.90 -5.87 -3.79
CA PRO A 489 17.13 -5.94 -3.02
C PRO A 489 16.96 -6.82 -1.79
N VAL A 490 18.04 -7.43 -1.33
CA VAL A 490 18.06 -8.17 -0.05
C VAL A 490 17.67 -7.21 1.08
N GLN A 491 16.71 -7.63 1.90
CA GLN A 491 16.19 -6.78 2.97
C GLN A 491 16.94 -6.99 4.29
N ILE A 492 16.76 -6.06 5.21
CA ILE A 492 17.31 -6.02 6.57
C ILE A 492 17.34 -7.38 7.28
N ALA A 493 16.20 -8.06 7.33
CA ALA A 493 16.09 -9.32 8.06
C ALA A 493 16.81 -10.49 7.37
N GLN A 494 17.19 -10.31 6.11
CA GLN A 494 17.80 -11.32 5.26
C GLN A 494 19.34 -11.22 5.25
N THR A 495 19.91 -10.04 5.55
CA THR A 495 21.37 -9.78 5.55
C THR A 495 22.10 -10.29 6.80
N THR A 496 21.38 -10.65 7.85
CA THR A 496 21.91 -10.76 9.23
C THR A 496 22.52 -12.12 9.59
N ARG A 497 22.65 -13.07 8.66
CA ARG A 497 23.15 -14.42 8.96
C ARG A 497 24.14 -14.90 7.91
N GLU A 498 25.12 -15.69 8.37
CA GLU A 498 26.11 -16.34 7.50
C GLU A 498 25.43 -17.08 6.31
N GLY A 499 25.78 -16.70 5.11
CA GLY A 499 25.22 -17.19 3.86
C GLY A 499 24.63 -16.02 3.07
N ALA A 500 25.41 -15.50 2.13
CA ALA A 500 24.94 -14.44 1.24
C ALA A 500 23.75 -14.96 0.44
N VAL A 501 22.59 -14.30 0.57
CA VAL A 501 21.47 -14.44 -0.36
C VAL A 501 21.66 -13.44 -1.50
N ALA A 502 21.36 -13.85 -2.73
CA ALA A 502 21.39 -12.96 -3.90
C ALA A 502 20.15 -12.07 -3.91
N ASN A 503 20.25 -10.89 -4.52
CA ASN A 503 19.09 -10.05 -4.80
C ASN A 503 18.12 -10.80 -5.72
N GLU A 504 16.82 -10.58 -5.52
CA GLU A 504 15.79 -11.21 -6.34
C GLU A 504 15.55 -10.39 -7.61
N THR A 505 15.38 -11.05 -8.76
CA THR A 505 14.96 -10.40 -10.00
C THR A 505 13.78 -11.13 -10.62
N ALA A 506 12.95 -10.41 -11.38
CA ALA A 506 11.83 -11.03 -12.08
C ALA A 506 11.57 -10.35 -13.43
N TRP A 507 11.20 -11.18 -14.43
CA TRP A 507 10.59 -10.68 -15.65
C TRP A 507 9.08 -10.81 -15.58
N ASN A 508 8.38 -9.72 -15.81
CA ASN A 508 6.94 -9.63 -15.92
C ASN A 508 6.54 -9.48 -17.39
N HIS A 509 5.67 -10.36 -17.87
CA HIS A 509 5.11 -10.32 -19.22
C HIS A 509 3.59 -10.31 -19.16
N GLU A 510 2.97 -9.42 -19.92
CA GLU A 510 1.52 -9.29 -20.01
C GLU A 510 1.07 -9.13 -21.46
N LEU A 511 -0.08 -9.68 -21.74
CA LEU A 511 -0.84 -9.46 -22.97
C LEU A 511 -2.31 -9.34 -22.62
N GLY A 512 -2.95 -8.22 -22.94
CA GLY A 512 -4.34 -8.01 -22.53
C GLY A 512 -5.16 -7.22 -23.54
N ALA A 513 -6.46 -7.22 -23.29
CA ALA A 513 -7.44 -6.48 -24.06
C ALA A 513 -8.52 -5.92 -23.13
N ARG A 514 -9.04 -4.75 -23.47
CA ARG A 514 -10.21 -4.11 -22.87
C ARG A 514 -11.22 -3.80 -23.95
N LEU A 515 -12.45 -4.19 -23.72
CA LEU A 515 -13.53 -4.11 -24.69
C LEU A 515 -14.79 -3.50 -24.05
N GLN A 516 -15.26 -2.41 -24.63
CA GLN A 516 -16.63 -1.94 -24.41
C GLN A 516 -17.56 -2.78 -25.29
N VAL A 517 -18.12 -3.86 -24.71
CA VAL A 517 -18.96 -4.83 -25.45
C VAL A 517 -20.28 -4.18 -25.89
N THR A 518 -20.87 -3.40 -25.00
CA THR A 518 -22.03 -2.52 -25.22
C THR A 518 -21.79 -1.24 -24.41
N PRO A 519 -22.57 -0.17 -24.59
CA PRO A 519 -22.45 1.02 -23.74
C PRO A 519 -22.52 0.73 -22.23
N ASP A 520 -23.15 -0.36 -21.85
CA ASP A 520 -23.41 -0.75 -20.46
C ASP A 520 -22.56 -1.93 -19.96
N LEU A 521 -21.73 -2.55 -20.83
CA LEU A 521 -20.90 -3.71 -20.49
C LEU A 521 -19.45 -3.50 -20.89
N PHE A 522 -18.59 -3.38 -19.90
CA PHE A 522 -17.14 -3.33 -20.02
C PHE A 522 -16.53 -4.69 -19.63
N SER A 523 -15.55 -5.15 -20.39
CA SER A 523 -14.83 -6.41 -20.15
C SER A 523 -13.34 -6.24 -20.34
N SER A 524 -12.55 -6.82 -19.45
CA SER A 524 -11.10 -6.90 -19.60
C SER A 524 -10.60 -8.33 -19.46
N ALA A 525 -9.54 -8.66 -20.18
CA ALA A 525 -8.86 -9.94 -20.09
C ALA A 525 -7.34 -9.71 -20.17
N THR A 526 -6.59 -10.33 -19.26
CA THR A 526 -5.11 -10.24 -19.23
C THR A 526 -4.51 -11.63 -19.06
N LEU A 527 -3.61 -12.01 -19.95
CA LEU A 527 -2.68 -13.10 -19.78
C LEU A 527 -1.42 -12.56 -19.14
N PHE A 528 -0.89 -13.23 -18.12
CA PHE A 528 0.33 -12.80 -17.45
C PHE A 528 1.28 -13.97 -17.21
N ARG A 529 2.56 -13.63 -17.10
CA ARG A 529 3.62 -14.54 -16.67
C ARG A 529 4.71 -13.77 -15.94
N ILE A 530 5.12 -14.28 -14.78
CA ILE A 530 6.24 -13.79 -13.99
C ILE A 530 7.25 -14.91 -13.90
N ASP A 531 8.44 -14.73 -14.48
CA ASP A 531 9.60 -15.60 -14.29
C ASP A 531 10.50 -14.94 -13.23
N TYR A 532 10.63 -15.61 -12.08
CA TYR A 532 11.31 -15.10 -10.89
C TYR A 532 12.62 -15.83 -10.68
N GLU A 533 13.70 -15.10 -10.47
CA GLU A 533 15.05 -15.63 -10.20
C GLU A 533 15.46 -15.26 -8.77
N ASP A 534 16.09 -16.21 -8.10
CA ASP A 534 16.66 -16.05 -6.76
C ASP A 534 15.67 -15.59 -5.68
N GLN A 535 14.40 -15.97 -5.80
CA GLN A 535 13.38 -15.64 -4.82
C GLN A 535 13.81 -16.07 -3.41
N ILE A 536 13.78 -15.14 -2.46
CA ILE A 536 14.20 -15.37 -1.08
C ILE A 536 13.04 -15.91 -0.24
N GLN A 537 13.31 -16.97 0.50
CA GLN A 537 12.36 -17.57 1.44
C GLN A 537 13.04 -17.92 2.76
N PHE A 538 12.30 -17.82 3.87
CA PHE A 538 12.77 -18.31 5.16
C PHE A 538 12.61 -19.82 5.27
N ASN A 539 13.71 -20.54 5.38
CA ASN A 539 13.71 -21.98 5.61
C ASN A 539 13.61 -22.26 7.13
N ARG A 540 12.47 -22.81 7.56
CA ARG A 540 12.22 -23.13 8.97
C ARG A 540 13.13 -24.21 9.54
N SER A 541 13.58 -25.17 8.72
CA SER A 541 14.43 -26.29 9.16
C SER A 541 15.85 -25.84 9.46
N THR A 542 16.38 -24.90 8.69
CA THR A 542 17.71 -24.30 8.87
C THR A 542 17.66 -23.00 9.68
N SER A 543 16.46 -22.43 9.90
CA SER A 543 16.23 -21.10 10.49
C SER A 543 17.03 -20.00 9.78
N ARG A 544 17.12 -20.07 8.45
CA ARG A 544 17.86 -19.13 7.60
C ARG A 544 17.02 -18.69 6.41
N PHE A 545 17.36 -17.53 5.88
CA PHE A 545 16.89 -17.12 4.56
C PHE A 545 17.74 -17.79 3.50
N GLU A 546 17.11 -18.29 2.45
CA GLU A 546 17.72 -19.01 1.35
C GLU A 546 17.06 -18.59 0.04
N ASN A 547 17.84 -18.52 -1.06
CA ASN A 547 17.25 -18.36 -2.38
C ASN A 547 16.62 -19.68 -2.82
N LEU A 548 15.34 -19.64 -3.20
CA LEU A 548 14.61 -20.80 -3.74
C LEU A 548 15.10 -21.20 -5.14
N GLY A 549 15.85 -20.31 -5.81
CA GLY A 549 16.14 -20.38 -7.21
C GLY A 549 14.99 -19.85 -8.06
N GLU A 550 14.70 -20.52 -9.19
CA GLU A 550 13.70 -20.06 -10.15
C GLU A 550 12.29 -20.47 -9.76
N THR A 551 11.34 -19.55 -9.87
CA THR A 551 9.90 -19.81 -9.74
C THR A 551 9.15 -19.16 -10.90
N ARG A 552 7.93 -19.66 -11.17
CA ARG A 552 7.05 -19.13 -12.20
C ARG A 552 5.65 -18.94 -11.67
N HIS A 553 5.04 -17.80 -12.02
CA HIS A 553 3.63 -17.53 -11.84
C HIS A 553 3.04 -17.19 -13.20
N GLN A 554 1.97 -17.83 -13.61
CA GLN A 554 1.31 -17.54 -14.89
C GLN A 554 -0.20 -17.75 -14.78
N GLY A 555 -0.96 -17.04 -15.60
CA GLY A 555 -2.41 -17.17 -15.50
C GLY A 555 -3.19 -16.22 -16.38
N ILE A 556 -4.48 -16.16 -16.06
CA ILE A 556 -5.48 -15.33 -16.75
C ILE A 556 -6.27 -14.56 -15.72
N GLU A 557 -6.44 -13.26 -15.95
CA GLU A 557 -7.33 -12.38 -15.20
C GLU A 557 -8.46 -11.95 -16.12
N LEU A 558 -9.70 -12.01 -15.64
CA LEU A 558 -10.90 -11.52 -16.31
C LEU A 558 -11.66 -10.59 -15.36
N ALA A 559 -12.12 -9.45 -15.85
CA ALA A 559 -13.05 -8.58 -15.14
C ALA A 559 -14.18 -8.16 -16.07
N ASN A 560 -15.39 -8.09 -15.53
CA ASN A 560 -16.55 -7.58 -16.23
C ASN A 560 -17.31 -6.65 -15.29
N ARG A 561 -17.73 -5.50 -15.80
CA ARG A 561 -18.62 -4.54 -15.14
C ARG A 561 -19.81 -4.31 -16.05
N TRP A 562 -21.02 -4.55 -15.53
CA TRP A 562 -22.24 -4.48 -16.32
C TRP A 562 -23.32 -3.66 -15.62
N ASN A 563 -23.60 -2.49 -16.16
CA ASN A 563 -24.75 -1.65 -15.81
C ASN A 563 -26.01 -2.21 -16.49
N VAL A 564 -26.65 -3.20 -15.86
CA VAL A 564 -27.84 -3.91 -16.44
C VAL A 564 -28.95 -2.91 -16.75
N ASN A 565 -29.11 -1.91 -15.92
CA ASN A 565 -30.01 -0.77 -16.08
C ASN A 565 -29.63 0.32 -15.06
N SER A 566 -30.39 1.42 -14.99
CA SER A 566 -30.12 2.54 -14.06
C SER A 566 -30.20 2.18 -12.56
N GLN A 567 -30.52 0.95 -12.21
CA GLN A 567 -30.69 0.49 -10.82
C GLN A 567 -29.76 -0.66 -10.45
N TRP A 568 -29.27 -1.42 -11.41
CA TRP A 568 -28.46 -2.61 -11.18
C TRP A 568 -27.11 -2.52 -11.85
N GLU A 569 -26.07 -2.65 -11.06
CA GLU A 569 -24.70 -2.90 -11.49
C GLU A 569 -24.24 -4.28 -11.03
N LEU A 570 -23.56 -5.02 -11.91
CA LEU A 570 -23.00 -6.34 -11.63
C LEU A 570 -21.53 -6.36 -11.96
N GLY A 571 -20.71 -6.80 -11.00
CA GLY A 571 -19.30 -7.09 -11.14
C GLY A 571 -19.03 -8.58 -11.18
N LEU A 572 -18.07 -9.01 -12.00
CA LEU A 572 -17.57 -10.38 -12.05
C LEU A 572 -16.07 -10.39 -12.31
N GLY A 573 -15.31 -10.87 -11.34
CA GLY A 573 -13.88 -11.08 -11.43
C GLY A 573 -13.53 -12.56 -11.43
N TYR A 574 -12.55 -12.96 -12.26
CA TYR A 574 -12.00 -14.31 -12.25
C TYR A 574 -10.50 -14.29 -12.46
N THR A 575 -9.78 -15.07 -11.68
CA THR A 575 -8.35 -15.32 -11.85
C THR A 575 -8.09 -16.80 -11.85
N PHE A 576 -7.43 -17.28 -12.90
CA PHE A 576 -6.75 -18.56 -12.93
C PHE A 576 -5.26 -18.35 -12.74
N LEU A 577 -4.66 -19.06 -11.81
CA LEU A 577 -3.25 -18.94 -11.45
C LEU A 577 -2.61 -20.33 -11.41
N ASP A 578 -1.49 -20.48 -12.09
CA ASP A 578 -0.60 -21.62 -12.05
C ASP A 578 0.77 -21.15 -11.55
N THR A 579 1.27 -21.77 -10.48
CA THR A 579 2.57 -21.45 -9.87
C THR A 579 3.42 -22.69 -9.74
N GLU A 580 4.72 -22.57 -10.02
CA GLU A 580 5.65 -23.70 -9.98
C GLU A 580 7.04 -23.24 -9.51
N GLN A 581 7.65 -24.01 -8.61
CA GLN A 581 9.09 -23.90 -8.35
C GLN A 581 9.86 -24.68 -9.41
N LEU A 582 10.71 -24.00 -10.19
CA LEU A 582 11.40 -24.57 -11.35
C LEU A 582 12.76 -25.18 -11.00
N SER A 583 13.33 -24.81 -9.85
CA SER A 583 14.64 -25.30 -9.40
C SER A 583 14.65 -25.57 -7.89
N GLY A 584 15.75 -26.14 -7.38
CA GLY A 584 15.92 -26.46 -5.96
C GLY A 584 15.20 -27.75 -5.52
N ASP A 585 15.15 -27.98 -4.19
CA ASP A 585 14.66 -29.22 -3.59
C ASP A 585 13.15 -29.45 -3.76
N ASN A 586 12.38 -28.38 -3.93
CA ASN A 586 10.93 -28.43 -4.12
C ASN A 586 10.50 -28.24 -5.59
N LYS A 587 11.39 -28.51 -6.53
CA LYS A 587 11.10 -28.41 -7.96
C LYS A 587 9.84 -29.19 -8.35
N GLY A 588 8.94 -28.52 -9.08
CA GLY A 588 7.67 -29.07 -9.55
C GLY A 588 6.53 -28.90 -8.53
N ASN A 589 6.78 -28.31 -7.36
CA ASN A 589 5.72 -28.01 -6.40
C ASN A 589 5.09 -26.64 -6.72
N GLU A 590 3.81 -26.52 -6.39
CA GLU A 590 3.09 -25.24 -6.34
C GLU A 590 3.60 -24.36 -5.20
N LEU A 591 3.48 -23.04 -5.34
CA LEU A 591 3.86 -22.10 -4.29
C LEU A 591 2.72 -21.93 -3.26
N PRO A 592 3.06 -21.72 -1.98
CA PRO A 592 2.06 -21.51 -0.93
C PRO A 592 1.34 -20.15 -1.10
N ASN A 593 0.14 -20.05 -0.54
CA ASN A 593 -0.70 -18.83 -0.55
C ASN A 593 -1.10 -18.36 -1.96
N ALA A 594 -1.09 -19.26 -2.95
CA ALA A 594 -1.37 -18.99 -4.34
C ALA A 594 -2.58 -19.82 -4.82
N PRO A 595 -3.82 -19.40 -4.54
CA PRO A 595 -5.01 -20.17 -4.93
C PRO A 595 -5.11 -20.25 -6.45
N THR A 596 -5.29 -21.48 -6.97
CA THR A 596 -5.38 -21.75 -8.43
C THR A 596 -6.57 -21.02 -9.08
N HIS A 597 -7.66 -20.84 -8.33
CA HIS A 597 -8.86 -20.17 -8.81
C HIS A 597 -9.34 -19.14 -7.78
N LYS A 598 -9.57 -17.91 -8.23
CA LYS A 598 -10.26 -16.87 -7.46
C LYS A 598 -11.45 -16.39 -8.28
N VAL A 599 -12.63 -16.35 -7.69
CA VAL A 599 -13.85 -15.77 -8.27
C VAL A 599 -14.36 -14.71 -7.32
N SER A 600 -14.71 -13.57 -7.84
CA SER A 600 -15.47 -12.52 -7.14
C SER A 600 -16.71 -12.19 -7.97
N ALA A 601 -17.82 -11.96 -7.29
CA ALA A 601 -19.04 -11.49 -7.90
C ALA A 601 -19.71 -10.52 -6.93
N ASP A 602 -20.13 -9.40 -7.42
CA ASP A 602 -20.82 -8.36 -6.68
C ASP A 602 -22.05 -7.89 -7.45
N ALA A 603 -23.04 -7.41 -6.72
CA ALA A 603 -24.23 -6.81 -7.29
C ALA A 603 -24.64 -5.61 -6.44
N VAL A 604 -24.78 -4.46 -7.06
CA VAL A 604 -25.25 -3.23 -6.43
C VAL A 604 -26.64 -2.88 -7.00
N TYR A 605 -27.58 -2.60 -6.10
CA TYR A 605 -28.90 -2.12 -6.44
C TYR A 605 -29.12 -0.73 -5.87
N SER A 606 -29.29 0.25 -6.72
CA SER A 606 -29.50 1.65 -6.35
C SER A 606 -30.93 2.09 -6.65
N TYR A 607 -31.61 2.63 -5.66
CA TYR A 607 -32.96 3.18 -5.80
C TYR A 607 -33.15 4.45 -4.98
N GLN A 608 -33.24 5.60 -5.66
CA GLN A 608 -33.37 6.92 -5.05
C GLN A 608 -32.15 7.24 -4.15
N ALA A 609 -32.31 7.22 -2.83
CA ALA A 609 -31.25 7.45 -1.84
C ALA A 609 -30.86 6.15 -1.10
N TRP A 610 -31.16 4.99 -1.67
CA TRP A 610 -30.87 3.68 -1.07
C TRP A 610 -30.02 2.85 -2.01
N ASP A 611 -28.93 2.33 -1.48
CA ASP A 611 -28.10 1.33 -2.12
C ASP A 611 -28.11 0.06 -1.30
N ALA A 612 -28.14 -1.07 -1.98
CA ALA A 612 -28.04 -2.40 -1.39
C ALA A 612 -27.06 -3.23 -2.22
N SER A 613 -26.09 -3.84 -1.56
CA SER A 613 -25.05 -4.64 -2.21
C SER A 613 -24.92 -6.04 -1.60
N VAL A 614 -24.43 -6.97 -2.44
CA VAL A 614 -24.15 -8.37 -2.07
C VAL A 614 -22.81 -8.78 -2.67
#